data_78d78063f3896b79e74dd97d9d28c834
#
_entry.id   78d78063f3896b79e74dd97d9d28c834
#
_cell.length_a   1.000
_cell.length_b   1.000
_cell.length_c   1.000
_cell.angle_alpha   90.00
_cell.angle_beta   90.00
_cell.angle_gamma   90.00
#
_symmetry.space_group_name_H-M   'P 1'
#
loop_
_entity.id
_entity.type
_entity.pdbx_description
1 polymer ?
#
loop_
_entity_poly.entity_id
_entity_poly.type
_entity_poly.pdbx_seq_one_letter_code
_entity_poly.pdbx_strand_id
1 'polypeptide(L)'
;MKRTYHRDGTADTDMYFDADGNPMVLSKGQHGIKRSGKVNLLLDKNGYVMLCVDNILNGFPFMVVISGCVICLLILVLPKKMSIFLTAAYVVFILYETLMFRETGEAKTNFVLFSYADRFLTEQSVRVGVINNIWLFVPLGAGLYRIIQKKRVLLVPFVMSVAIETTRYITGLGIAEFDDVFGNTMGGWIGVLVAWMWLNRKMSLKNRT
;
A
#
# COMPACT_ATOMS: atom_id res chain seq x y z
N MET A 1 -18.28 -14.97 10.70
CA MET A 1 -18.17 -14.84 12.16
C MET A 1 -19.41 -14.15 12.67
N LYS A 2 -20.07 -14.69 13.69
CA LYS A 2 -21.13 -13.99 14.42
C LYS A 2 -20.54 -13.70 15.80
N ARG A 3 -20.33 -12.45 16.13
CA ARG A 3 -19.81 -12.02 17.44
C ARG A 3 -20.99 -11.50 18.23
N THR A 4 -21.27 -12.10 19.38
CA THR A 4 -22.22 -11.56 20.36
C THR A 4 -21.41 -10.75 21.37
N TYR A 5 -21.98 -9.61 21.77
CA TYR A 5 -21.34 -8.70 22.71
C TYR A 5 -22.18 -8.60 23.98
N HIS A 6 -21.52 -8.56 25.13
CA HIS A 6 -22.12 -8.16 26.40
C HIS A 6 -22.54 -6.66 26.35
N ARG A 7 -23.38 -6.26 27.28
CA ARG A 7 -23.86 -4.87 27.38
C ARG A 7 -22.73 -3.85 27.63
N ASP A 8 -21.60 -4.29 28.17
CA ASP A 8 -20.38 -3.52 28.41
C ASP A 8 -19.45 -3.42 27.20
N GLY A 9 -19.84 -3.99 26.07
CA GLY A 9 -19.05 -3.99 24.83
C GLY A 9 -17.98 -5.09 24.74
N THR A 10 -17.87 -5.94 25.77
CA THR A 10 -16.94 -7.10 25.71
C THR A 10 -17.54 -8.21 24.84
N ALA A 11 -16.67 -8.93 24.12
CA ALA A 11 -17.11 -10.03 23.25
C ALA A 11 -17.53 -11.24 24.09
N ASP A 12 -18.78 -11.69 23.91
CA ASP A 12 -19.37 -12.80 24.63
C ASP A 12 -18.88 -14.14 24.08
N THR A 13 -18.96 -14.33 22.77
CA THR A 13 -18.53 -15.56 22.12
C THR A 13 -17.97 -15.32 20.73
N ASP A 14 -16.83 -15.93 20.42
CA ASP A 14 -16.31 -16.04 19.06
C ASP A 14 -16.66 -17.42 18.49
N MET A 15 -17.43 -17.46 17.40
CA MET A 15 -17.66 -18.71 16.67
C MET A 15 -16.51 -18.98 15.72
N TYR A 16 -15.88 -20.12 15.85
CA TYR A 16 -14.82 -20.64 14.99
C TYR A 16 -15.41 -21.62 13.99
N PHE A 17 -14.79 -21.75 12.82
CA PHE A 17 -15.23 -22.65 11.76
C PHE A 17 -14.04 -23.49 11.29
N ASP A 18 -14.32 -24.76 10.91
CA ASP A 18 -13.35 -25.65 10.26
C ASP A 18 -13.07 -25.23 8.79
N ALA A 19 -12.22 -25.97 8.11
CA ALA A 19 -11.87 -25.71 6.71
C ALA A 19 -13.08 -25.80 5.77
N ASP A 20 -14.07 -26.61 6.13
CA ASP A 20 -15.29 -26.85 5.35
C ASP A 20 -16.41 -25.85 5.68
N GLY A 21 -16.18 -24.98 6.67
CA GLY A 21 -17.11 -23.92 7.06
C GLY A 21 -18.11 -24.32 8.14
N ASN A 22 -17.92 -25.46 8.79
CA ASN A 22 -18.76 -25.89 9.92
C ASN A 22 -18.33 -25.19 11.21
N PRO A 23 -19.27 -24.78 12.09
CA PRO A 23 -18.91 -24.21 13.37
C PRO A 23 -18.18 -25.22 14.25
N MET A 24 -17.07 -24.78 14.86
CA MET A 24 -16.27 -25.61 15.77
C MET A 24 -16.01 -24.88 17.08
N VAL A 25 -15.96 -25.64 18.16
CA VAL A 25 -15.52 -25.16 19.47
C VAL A 25 -14.05 -25.52 19.64
N LEU A 26 -13.21 -24.49 19.82
CA LEU A 26 -11.79 -24.70 20.09
C LEU A 26 -11.59 -25.04 21.57
N SER A 27 -11.13 -26.24 21.86
CA SER A 27 -10.64 -26.61 23.17
C SER A 27 -9.21 -26.09 23.36
N LYS A 28 -8.83 -25.92 24.64
CA LYS A 28 -7.47 -25.44 25.00
C LYS A 28 -6.41 -26.35 24.38
N GLY A 29 -5.62 -25.79 23.45
CA GLY A 29 -4.58 -26.53 22.70
C GLY A 29 -4.92 -26.91 21.26
N GLN A 30 -6.13 -26.64 20.78
CA GLN A 30 -6.47 -26.83 19.37
C GLN A 30 -6.23 -25.57 18.55
N HIS A 31 -5.78 -25.77 17.31
CA HIS A 31 -5.68 -24.71 16.32
C HIS A 31 -6.99 -24.62 15.54
N GLY A 32 -7.50 -23.43 15.32
CA GLY A 32 -8.70 -23.19 14.53
C GLY A 32 -8.51 -22.11 13.49
N ILE A 33 -9.33 -22.18 12.47
CA ILE A 33 -9.41 -21.14 11.44
C ILE A 33 -10.56 -20.23 11.79
N LYS A 34 -10.25 -18.96 12.12
CA LYS A 34 -11.25 -17.94 12.33
C LYS A 34 -11.55 -17.25 10.99
N ARG A 35 -12.77 -17.42 10.47
CA ARG A 35 -13.24 -16.66 9.32
C ARG A 35 -13.86 -15.34 9.80
N SER A 36 -13.20 -14.25 9.53
CA SER A 36 -13.77 -12.89 9.67
C SER A 36 -13.88 -12.28 8.27
N GLY A 37 -15.08 -12.22 7.73
CA GLY A 37 -15.28 -11.77 6.36
C GLY A 37 -14.56 -12.67 5.33
N LYS A 38 -13.71 -12.08 4.48
CA LYS A 38 -12.92 -12.80 3.46
C LYS A 38 -11.55 -13.27 3.95
N VAL A 39 -11.23 -13.11 5.22
CA VAL A 39 -9.89 -13.41 5.79
C VAL A 39 -9.98 -14.63 6.69
N ASN A 40 -9.20 -15.65 6.36
CA ASN A 40 -9.00 -16.82 7.23
C ASN A 40 -7.85 -16.50 8.19
N LEU A 41 -8.14 -16.45 9.49
CA LEU A 41 -7.15 -16.27 10.53
C LEU A 41 -6.85 -17.60 11.20
N LEU A 42 -5.58 -17.99 11.18
CA LEU A 42 -5.11 -19.14 11.95
C LEU A 42 -4.83 -18.66 13.38
N LEU A 43 -5.44 -19.31 14.36
CA LEU A 43 -5.18 -19.03 15.76
C LEU A 43 -4.23 -20.10 16.33
N ASP A 44 -3.28 -19.67 17.14
CA ASP A 44 -2.46 -20.57 17.94
C ASP A 44 -3.26 -21.14 19.15
N LYS A 45 -2.65 -22.07 19.88
CA LYS A 45 -3.24 -22.69 21.08
C LYS A 45 -3.61 -21.70 22.20
N ASN A 46 -3.11 -20.47 22.15
CA ASN A 46 -3.38 -19.40 23.11
C ASN A 46 -4.42 -18.40 22.58
N GLY A 47 -4.95 -18.62 21.37
CA GLY A 47 -5.90 -17.73 20.72
C GLY A 47 -5.27 -16.54 20.00
N TYR A 48 -3.94 -16.47 19.89
CA TYR A 48 -3.27 -15.44 19.11
C TYR A 48 -3.42 -15.68 17.63
N VAL A 49 -3.66 -14.62 16.89
CA VAL A 49 -3.78 -14.66 15.44
C VAL A 49 -2.44 -15.01 14.80
N MET A 50 -2.34 -16.19 14.20
CA MET A 50 -1.22 -16.52 13.33
C MET A 50 -1.50 -16.01 11.93
N LEU A 51 -0.54 -15.26 11.38
CA LEU A 51 -0.61 -14.77 10.02
C LEU A 51 -0.46 -15.95 9.06
N CYS A 52 -1.53 -16.30 8.36
CA CYS A 52 -1.44 -17.29 7.29
C CYS A 52 -0.92 -16.59 6.03
N VAL A 53 0.11 -17.15 5.40
CA VAL A 53 0.67 -16.63 4.13
C VAL A 53 -0.43 -16.51 3.09
N ASP A 54 -1.37 -17.44 3.05
CA ASP A 54 -2.54 -17.40 2.16
C ASP A 54 -3.42 -16.18 2.37
N ASN A 55 -3.51 -15.67 3.60
CA ASN A 55 -4.29 -14.46 3.88
C ASN A 55 -3.60 -13.18 3.40
N ILE A 56 -2.26 -13.17 3.38
CA ILE A 56 -1.49 -12.05 2.83
C ILE A 56 -1.57 -12.06 1.31
N LEU A 57 -1.51 -13.26 0.69
CA LEU A 57 -1.57 -13.43 -0.75
C LEU A 57 -2.98 -13.23 -1.30
N ASN A 58 -4.02 -13.68 -0.56
CA ASN A 58 -5.42 -13.42 -0.92
C ASN A 58 -5.75 -11.93 -0.74
N GLY A 59 -5.86 -11.23 -1.86
CA GLY A 59 -6.14 -9.80 -1.92
C GLY A 59 -4.91 -8.92 -2.02
N PHE A 60 -3.73 -9.51 -2.23
CA PHE A 60 -2.57 -8.72 -2.61
C PHE A 60 -2.81 -8.10 -4.00
N PRO A 61 -2.57 -6.78 -4.20
CA PRO A 61 -2.86 -6.11 -5.46
C PRO A 61 -1.80 -6.42 -6.53
N PHE A 62 -1.69 -7.70 -6.93
CA PHE A 62 -0.66 -8.18 -7.87
C PHE A 62 -0.64 -7.38 -9.18
N MET A 63 -1.83 -7.03 -9.71
CA MET A 63 -1.92 -6.26 -10.95
C MET A 63 -1.31 -4.86 -10.82
N VAL A 64 -1.54 -4.19 -9.68
CA VAL A 64 -0.95 -2.87 -9.41
C VAL A 64 0.57 -2.98 -9.26
N VAL A 65 1.03 -4.00 -8.55
CA VAL A 65 2.46 -4.26 -8.37
C VAL A 65 3.14 -4.58 -9.69
N ILE A 66 2.57 -5.48 -10.50
CA ILE A 66 3.13 -5.87 -11.80
C ILE A 66 3.14 -4.67 -12.76
N SER A 67 2.04 -3.92 -12.87
CA SER A 67 1.98 -2.73 -13.72
C SER A 67 2.99 -1.67 -13.31
N GLY A 68 3.16 -1.43 -12.02
CA GLY A 68 4.18 -0.52 -11.48
C GLY A 68 5.61 -0.98 -11.81
N CYS A 69 5.89 -2.29 -11.68
CA CYS A 69 7.18 -2.86 -12.10
C CYS A 69 7.44 -2.67 -13.60
N VAL A 70 6.44 -2.93 -14.45
CA VAL A 70 6.56 -2.77 -15.90
C VAL A 70 6.82 -1.30 -16.25
N ILE A 71 6.06 -0.37 -15.68
CA ILE A 71 6.25 1.07 -15.91
C ILE A 71 7.64 1.51 -15.44
N CYS A 72 8.06 1.08 -14.26
CA CYS A 72 9.39 1.37 -13.73
C CYS A 72 10.50 0.85 -14.66
N LEU A 73 10.39 -0.38 -15.14
CA LEU A 73 11.32 -0.98 -16.09
C LEU A 73 11.37 -0.18 -17.41
N LEU A 74 10.22 0.18 -17.97
CA LEU A 74 10.14 0.99 -19.19
C LEU A 74 10.85 2.35 -18.99
N ILE A 75 10.58 3.03 -17.87
CA ILE A 75 11.26 4.30 -17.53
C ILE A 75 12.78 4.14 -17.49
N LEU A 76 13.29 3.04 -16.95
CA LEU A 76 14.73 2.82 -16.78
C LEU A 76 15.44 2.37 -18.06
N VAL A 77 14.75 1.63 -18.94
CA VAL A 77 15.33 1.04 -20.16
C VAL A 77 15.22 1.98 -21.36
N LEU A 78 14.10 2.68 -21.51
CA LEU A 78 13.83 3.55 -22.65
C LEU A 78 14.82 4.74 -22.77
N PRO A 79 14.98 5.32 -23.96
CA PRO A 79 15.76 6.54 -24.15
C PRO A 79 15.27 7.68 -23.25
N LYS A 80 16.21 8.56 -22.82
CA LYS A 80 15.90 9.62 -21.84
C LYS A 80 14.70 10.48 -22.21
N LYS A 81 14.52 10.82 -23.51
CA LYS A 81 13.36 11.61 -23.97
C LYS A 81 12.04 10.90 -23.72
N MET A 82 11.98 9.59 -23.99
CA MET A 82 10.78 8.77 -23.74
C MET A 82 10.54 8.57 -22.23
N SER A 83 11.60 8.41 -21.44
CA SER A 83 11.49 8.35 -19.97
C SER A 83 10.90 9.64 -19.40
N ILE A 84 11.28 10.81 -19.93
CA ILE A 84 10.69 12.10 -19.52
C ILE A 84 9.19 12.12 -19.83
N PHE A 85 8.81 11.77 -21.06
CA PHE A 85 7.41 11.76 -21.48
C PHE A 85 6.59 10.78 -20.63
N LEU A 86 7.09 9.56 -20.45
CA LEU A 86 6.41 8.54 -19.63
C LEU A 86 6.28 8.96 -18.17
N THR A 87 7.31 9.60 -17.59
CA THR A 87 7.25 10.12 -16.23
C THR A 87 6.23 11.25 -16.10
N ALA A 88 6.17 12.16 -17.07
CA ALA A 88 5.17 13.23 -17.08
C ALA A 88 3.74 12.69 -17.21
N ALA A 89 3.52 11.74 -18.12
CA ALA A 89 2.23 11.06 -18.25
C ALA A 89 1.85 10.33 -16.96
N TYR A 90 2.83 9.72 -16.28
CA TYR A 90 2.60 9.03 -15.01
C TYR A 90 2.25 10.00 -13.88
N VAL A 91 2.82 11.21 -13.84
CA VAL A 91 2.39 12.26 -12.90
C VAL A 91 0.91 12.60 -13.12
N VAL A 92 0.49 12.79 -14.36
CA VAL A 92 -0.94 13.03 -14.69
C VAL A 92 -1.81 11.88 -14.23
N PHE A 93 -1.37 10.64 -14.45
CA PHE A 93 -2.06 9.43 -13.97
C PHE A 93 -2.20 9.42 -12.45
N ILE A 94 -1.14 9.72 -11.69
CA ILE A 94 -1.21 9.81 -10.22
C ILE A 94 -2.26 10.83 -9.78
N LEU A 95 -2.24 12.04 -10.36
CA LEU A 95 -3.20 13.08 -10.02
C LEU A 95 -4.65 12.66 -10.36
N TYR A 96 -4.84 11.99 -11.48
CA TYR A 96 -6.13 11.45 -11.87
C TYR A 96 -6.64 10.41 -10.87
N GLU A 97 -5.84 9.39 -10.55
CA GLU A 97 -6.19 8.32 -9.60
C GLU A 97 -6.45 8.84 -8.18
N THR A 98 -5.66 9.84 -7.74
CA THR A 98 -5.75 10.32 -6.37
C THR A 98 -6.85 11.36 -6.14
N LEU A 99 -7.26 12.07 -7.19
CA LEU A 99 -8.23 13.18 -7.07
C LEU A 99 -9.58 12.88 -7.72
N MET A 100 -9.66 12.09 -8.82
CA MET A 100 -10.90 11.93 -9.59
C MET A 100 -11.79 10.79 -9.12
N PHE A 101 -11.25 9.74 -8.50
CA PHE A 101 -12.02 8.58 -8.03
C PHE A 101 -12.40 8.65 -6.55
N ARG A 102 -12.63 9.85 -6.03
CA ARG A 102 -13.03 10.02 -4.64
C ARG A 102 -14.43 10.62 -4.56
N GLU A 103 -15.22 10.09 -3.61
CA GLU A 103 -16.51 10.67 -3.31
C GLU A 103 -16.34 12.01 -2.57
N THR A 104 -17.12 12.99 -2.96
CA THR A 104 -17.17 14.28 -2.27
C THR A 104 -17.88 14.11 -0.91
N GLY A 105 -17.30 14.66 0.13
CA GLY A 105 -17.83 14.60 1.48
C GLY A 105 -17.38 15.78 2.34
N GLU A 106 -17.54 15.67 3.64
CA GLU A 106 -17.01 16.67 4.56
C GLU A 106 -15.48 16.63 4.59
N ALA A 107 -14.84 17.78 4.63
CA ALA A 107 -13.41 17.91 4.82
C ALA A 107 -13.00 17.31 6.19
N LYS A 108 -12.33 16.17 6.15
CA LYS A 108 -11.85 15.46 7.33
C LYS A 108 -10.36 15.25 7.24
N THR A 109 -9.70 15.22 8.39
CA THR A 109 -8.25 14.96 8.50
C THR A 109 -7.98 13.84 9.49
N ASN A 110 -7.00 12.99 9.17
CA ASN A 110 -6.45 12.00 10.07
C ASN A 110 -4.92 12.21 10.16
N PHE A 111 -4.46 12.80 11.27
CA PHE A 111 -3.05 13.04 11.50
C PHE A 111 -2.35 11.95 12.33
N VAL A 112 -3.04 10.85 12.62
CA VAL A 112 -2.47 9.74 13.36
C VAL A 112 -1.65 8.87 12.42
N LEU A 113 -0.33 8.80 12.64
CA LEU A 113 0.55 7.93 11.87
C LEU A 113 0.33 6.46 12.27
N PHE A 114 0.28 5.58 11.28
CA PHE A 114 -0.02 4.16 11.43
C PHE A 114 -1.39 3.87 12.04
N SER A 115 -2.38 4.74 11.77
CA SER A 115 -3.77 4.58 12.22
C SER A 115 -4.42 3.27 11.77
N TYR A 116 -3.82 2.64 10.77
CA TYR A 116 -4.26 1.36 10.19
C TYR A 116 -3.59 0.13 10.81
N ALA A 117 -2.62 0.29 11.73
CA ALA A 117 -1.73 -0.80 12.15
C ALA A 117 -2.45 -2.02 12.75
N ASP A 118 -3.48 -1.79 13.54
CA ASP A 118 -4.34 -2.82 14.14
C ASP A 118 -5.21 -3.56 13.11
N ARG A 119 -5.62 -2.85 12.04
CA ARG A 119 -6.48 -3.37 10.97
C ARG A 119 -5.68 -3.95 9.79
N PHE A 120 -4.41 -3.60 9.66
CA PHE A 120 -3.57 -4.03 8.54
C PHE A 120 -3.51 -5.55 8.36
N LEU A 121 -3.47 -6.31 9.47
CA LEU A 121 -3.42 -7.78 9.43
C LEU A 121 -4.79 -8.41 9.22
N THR A 122 -5.86 -7.73 9.57
CA THR A 122 -7.23 -8.28 9.59
C THR A 122 -8.08 -7.84 8.41
N GLU A 123 -7.86 -6.62 7.89
CA GLU A 123 -8.66 -6.04 6.83
C GLU A 123 -7.90 -5.98 5.50
N GLN A 124 -8.41 -6.70 4.49
CA GLN A 124 -7.84 -6.73 3.14
C GLN A 124 -7.84 -5.34 2.48
N SER A 125 -8.92 -4.58 2.64
CA SER A 125 -9.07 -3.24 2.07
C SER A 125 -7.99 -2.29 2.56
N VAL A 126 -7.65 -2.35 3.85
CA VAL A 126 -6.59 -1.56 4.47
C VAL A 126 -5.23 -1.93 3.90
N ARG A 127 -4.91 -3.24 3.79
CA ARG A 127 -3.64 -3.69 3.18
C ARG A 127 -3.49 -3.23 1.74
N VAL A 128 -4.55 -3.40 0.95
CA VAL A 128 -4.56 -2.97 -0.46
C VAL A 128 -4.36 -1.46 -0.57
N GLY A 129 -5.03 -0.67 0.26
CA GLY A 129 -4.87 0.79 0.30
C GLY A 129 -3.42 1.21 0.59
N VAL A 130 -2.83 0.67 1.65
CA VAL A 130 -1.43 0.98 2.04
C VAL A 130 -0.43 0.59 0.94
N ILE A 131 -0.58 -0.62 0.37
CA ILE A 131 0.30 -1.10 -0.70
C ILE A 131 0.13 -0.23 -1.95
N ASN A 132 -1.10 0.13 -2.31
CA ASN A 132 -1.36 0.98 -3.48
C ASN A 132 -0.71 2.35 -3.32
N ASN A 133 -0.81 2.99 -2.16
CA ASN A 133 -0.19 4.29 -1.89
C ASN A 133 1.33 4.23 -2.07
N ILE A 134 1.99 3.22 -1.47
CA ILE A 134 3.43 3.02 -1.66
C ILE A 134 3.76 2.77 -3.13
N TRP A 135 3.06 1.83 -3.75
CA TRP A 135 3.39 1.33 -5.09
C TRP A 135 3.12 2.34 -6.19
N LEU A 136 2.13 3.20 -6.00
CA LEU A 136 1.79 4.30 -6.93
C LEU A 136 2.95 5.30 -7.09
N PHE A 137 3.77 5.51 -6.07
CA PHE A 137 4.87 6.48 -6.12
C PHE A 137 6.23 5.87 -6.51
N VAL A 138 6.35 4.53 -6.59
CA VAL A 138 7.62 3.88 -7.00
C VAL A 138 8.05 4.26 -8.42
N PRO A 139 7.20 4.18 -9.47
CA PRO A 139 7.58 4.60 -10.82
C PRO A 139 7.90 6.10 -10.91
N LEU A 140 7.19 6.94 -10.14
CA LEU A 140 7.47 8.37 -10.06
C LEU A 140 8.88 8.63 -9.55
N GLY A 141 9.27 8.03 -8.42
CA GLY A 141 10.61 8.18 -7.85
C GLY A 141 11.72 7.72 -8.81
N ALA A 142 11.49 6.56 -9.47
CA ALA A 142 12.41 6.03 -10.46
C ALA A 142 12.57 6.98 -11.66
N GLY A 143 11.47 7.51 -12.18
CA GLY A 143 11.48 8.44 -13.31
C GLY A 143 12.17 9.75 -12.97
N LEU A 144 11.86 10.35 -11.85
CA LEU A 144 12.48 11.58 -11.39
C LEU A 144 14.00 11.40 -11.23
N TYR A 145 14.45 10.31 -10.61
CA TYR A 145 15.88 10.06 -10.44
C TYR A 145 16.57 9.77 -11.78
N ARG A 146 15.92 9.03 -12.69
CA ARG A 146 16.43 8.79 -14.05
C ARG A 146 16.69 10.08 -14.83
N ILE A 147 15.86 11.11 -14.60
CA ILE A 147 15.92 12.39 -15.32
C ILE A 147 16.93 13.34 -14.67
N ILE A 148 16.87 13.51 -13.35
CA ILE A 148 17.53 14.61 -12.61
C ILE A 148 18.86 14.17 -11.99
N GLN A 149 18.97 12.93 -11.50
CA GLN A 149 20.16 12.32 -10.86
C GLN A 149 20.76 13.18 -9.72
N LYS A 150 19.92 13.85 -8.95
CA LYS A 150 20.35 14.66 -7.79
C LYS A 150 19.56 14.26 -6.55
N LYS A 151 20.17 14.37 -5.36
CA LYS A 151 19.54 14.02 -4.07
C LYS A 151 18.25 14.82 -3.79
N ARG A 152 18.10 16.03 -4.36
CA ARG A 152 16.88 16.85 -4.22
C ARG A 152 15.61 16.15 -4.69
N VAL A 153 15.73 15.15 -5.56
CA VAL A 153 14.61 14.33 -6.02
C VAL A 153 13.86 13.65 -4.87
N LEU A 154 14.54 13.36 -3.76
CA LEU A 154 13.91 12.74 -2.58
C LEU A 154 12.81 13.60 -1.94
N LEU A 155 12.84 14.91 -2.15
CA LEU A 155 11.81 15.82 -1.63
C LEU A 155 10.54 15.84 -2.51
N VAL A 156 10.65 15.49 -3.79
CA VAL A 156 9.54 15.64 -4.74
C VAL A 156 8.33 14.75 -4.39
N PRO A 157 8.50 13.46 -4.08
CA PRO A 157 7.37 12.61 -3.67
C PRO A 157 6.67 13.14 -2.42
N PHE A 158 7.42 13.62 -1.44
CA PHE A 158 6.87 14.22 -0.22
C PHE A 158 6.03 15.46 -0.53
N VAL A 159 6.60 16.44 -1.25
CA VAL A 159 5.91 17.69 -1.60
C VAL A 159 4.66 17.41 -2.44
N MET A 160 4.77 16.49 -3.40
CA MET A 160 3.64 16.11 -4.25
C MET A 160 2.53 15.45 -3.42
N SER A 161 2.88 14.55 -2.50
CA SER A 161 1.90 13.89 -1.64
C SER A 161 1.20 14.89 -0.70
N VAL A 162 1.96 15.79 -0.07
CA VAL A 162 1.36 16.87 0.74
C VAL A 162 0.42 17.75 -0.09
N ALA A 163 0.80 18.07 -1.33
CA ALA A 163 -0.08 18.85 -2.22
C ALA A 163 -1.37 18.11 -2.57
N ILE A 164 -1.31 16.80 -2.81
CA ILE A 164 -2.49 15.96 -3.06
C ILE A 164 -3.40 15.96 -1.82
N GLU A 165 -2.88 15.68 -0.63
CA GLU A 165 -3.68 15.63 0.60
C GLU A 165 -4.26 17.01 0.96
N THR A 166 -3.51 18.09 0.73
CA THR A 166 -4.01 19.45 0.91
C THR A 166 -5.15 19.75 -0.07
N THR A 167 -5.01 19.33 -1.34
CA THR A 167 -6.08 19.50 -2.35
C THR A 167 -7.33 18.72 -1.94
N ARG A 168 -7.17 17.46 -1.49
CA ARG A 168 -8.28 16.62 -1.01
C ARG A 168 -9.01 17.28 0.15
N TYR A 169 -8.28 17.83 1.11
CA TYR A 169 -8.84 18.57 2.24
C TYR A 169 -9.65 19.80 1.79
N ILE A 170 -9.06 20.65 0.94
CA ILE A 170 -9.71 21.90 0.49
C ILE A 170 -10.94 21.61 -0.36
N THR A 171 -10.90 20.57 -1.20
CA THR A 171 -11.99 20.24 -2.14
C THR A 171 -13.04 19.30 -1.53
N GLY A 172 -12.81 18.76 -0.32
CA GLY A 172 -13.71 17.76 0.29
C GLY A 172 -13.70 16.41 -0.43
N LEU A 173 -12.63 16.10 -1.17
CA LEU A 173 -12.47 14.84 -1.90
C LEU A 173 -11.91 13.73 -1.00
N GLY A 174 -12.65 13.35 0.03
CA GLY A 174 -12.28 12.33 1.00
C GLY A 174 -11.51 12.85 2.21
N ILE A 175 -10.90 11.94 2.94
CA ILE A 175 -10.14 12.22 4.17
C ILE A 175 -8.68 12.49 3.79
N ALA A 176 -8.10 13.59 4.28
CA ALA A 176 -6.68 13.84 4.17
C ALA A 176 -5.94 13.07 5.27
N GLU A 177 -5.08 12.14 4.89
CA GLU A 177 -4.43 11.20 5.80
C GLU A 177 -2.91 11.36 5.81
N PHE A 178 -2.33 11.48 7.01
CA PHE A 178 -0.88 11.52 7.16
C PHE A 178 -0.20 10.20 6.76
N ASP A 179 -0.92 9.09 6.92
CA ASP A 179 -0.48 7.76 6.47
C ASP A 179 -0.29 7.70 4.97
N ASP A 180 -1.14 8.38 4.17
CA ASP A 180 -1.01 8.47 2.72
C ASP A 180 0.25 9.27 2.34
N VAL A 181 0.53 10.38 3.03
CA VAL A 181 1.77 11.16 2.82
C VAL A 181 3.00 10.31 3.10
N PHE A 182 2.98 9.55 4.17
CA PHE A 182 4.07 8.65 4.54
C PHE A 182 4.27 7.54 3.50
N GLY A 183 3.21 6.83 3.14
CA GLY A 183 3.23 5.72 2.18
C GLY A 183 3.72 6.16 0.79
N ASN A 184 3.18 7.26 0.28
CA ASN A 184 3.57 7.85 -0.99
C ASN A 184 5.04 8.29 -1.02
N THR A 185 5.51 8.92 0.07
CA THR A 185 6.91 9.34 0.20
C THR A 185 7.85 8.14 0.21
N MET A 186 7.54 7.11 0.99
CA MET A 186 8.31 5.87 1.04
C MET A 186 8.36 5.18 -0.33
N GLY A 187 7.25 5.11 -1.03
CA GLY A 187 7.19 4.59 -2.41
C GLY A 187 8.12 5.35 -3.35
N GLY A 188 8.08 6.68 -3.31
CA GLY A 188 8.98 7.52 -4.09
C GLY A 188 10.45 7.28 -3.78
N TRP A 189 10.82 7.12 -2.51
CA TRP A 189 12.20 6.81 -2.10
C TRP A 189 12.65 5.43 -2.57
N ILE A 190 11.78 4.42 -2.49
CA ILE A 190 12.04 3.09 -3.06
C ILE A 190 12.34 3.20 -4.56
N GLY A 191 11.53 3.96 -5.31
CA GLY A 191 11.75 4.20 -6.73
C GLY A 191 13.08 4.86 -7.04
N VAL A 192 13.45 5.89 -6.27
CA VAL A 192 14.76 6.55 -6.38
C VAL A 192 15.90 5.56 -6.14
N LEU A 193 15.79 4.72 -5.11
CA LEU A 193 16.81 3.70 -4.79
C LEU A 193 16.96 2.67 -5.93
N VAL A 194 15.85 2.18 -6.46
CA VAL A 194 15.84 1.25 -7.60
C VAL A 194 16.54 1.86 -8.82
N ALA A 195 16.20 3.10 -9.17
CA ALA A 195 16.82 3.80 -10.29
C ALA A 195 18.31 4.08 -10.07
N TRP A 196 18.70 4.47 -8.85
CA TRP A 196 20.08 4.67 -8.47
C TRP A 196 20.91 3.39 -8.62
N MET A 197 20.43 2.26 -8.11
CA MET A 197 21.10 0.96 -8.24
C MET A 197 21.22 0.55 -9.70
N TRP A 198 20.17 0.70 -10.50
CA TRP A 198 20.16 0.37 -11.92
C TRP A 198 21.22 1.16 -12.70
N LEU A 199 21.24 2.49 -12.52
CA LEU A 199 22.16 3.37 -13.24
C LEU A 199 23.63 3.13 -12.84
N ASN A 200 23.90 2.90 -11.56
CA ASN A 200 25.26 2.61 -11.09
C ASN A 200 25.77 1.27 -11.63
N ARG A 201 24.93 0.23 -11.68
CA ARG A 201 25.32 -1.05 -12.32
C ARG A 201 25.66 -0.86 -13.80
N LYS A 202 24.85 -0.09 -14.52
CA LYS A 202 25.07 0.18 -15.95
C LYS A 202 26.39 0.92 -16.20
N MET A 203 26.73 1.89 -15.36
CA MET A 203 28.02 2.60 -15.44
C MET A 203 29.22 1.69 -15.15
N SER A 204 29.11 0.85 -14.11
CA SER A 204 30.19 -0.11 -13.76
C SER A 204 30.47 -1.11 -14.88
N LEU A 205 29.44 -1.62 -15.56
CA LEU A 205 29.60 -2.52 -16.69
C LEU A 205 30.28 -1.83 -17.88
N LYS A 206 29.91 -0.58 -18.18
CA LYS A 206 30.50 0.20 -19.28
C LYS A 206 31.96 0.53 -19.06
N ASN A 207 32.41 0.66 -17.82
CA ASN A 207 33.82 0.95 -17.50
C ASN A 207 34.70 -0.30 -17.51
N ARG A 208 34.14 -1.51 -17.68
CA ARG A 208 34.88 -2.78 -17.74
C ARG A 208 35.05 -3.29 -19.18
N THR A 209 34.36 -2.70 -20.13
CA THR A 209 34.46 -2.96 -21.58
C THR A 209 35.31 -1.86 -22.24
#